data_f0532f47220a5958fb413fab37032c9b
#
_entry.id   f0532f47220a5958fb413fab37032c9b
#
_cell.length_a   1.000
_cell.length_b   1.000
_cell.length_c   1.000
_cell.angle_alpha   90.00
_cell.angle_beta   90.00
_cell.angle_gamma   90.00
#
_symmetry.space_group_name_H-M   'P 1'
#
loop_
_entity.id
_entity.type
_entity.pdbx_description
1 polymer ?
#
loop_
_entity_poly.entity_id
_entity_poly.type
_entity_poly.pdbx_seq_one_letter_code
_entity_poly.pdbx_strand_id
1 'polypeptide(L)'
;MKIAIHNSRGSFSDRWIAYCDSKGVEYKLVDCYKDSIIQDLTDCDGLMWHFHQNSPRAILFAKQLLFSLEQSGMKVFPDFNTVWHFDDKVGQKYLLEAIGAPLVPTWIFYSKKEAISWAGETSYPKVFKLRGGAGSQNVRLVKNYSQARRLIRKAFNRGFAAYDPPGSLK
;
A
#
# COMPACT_ATOMS: atom_id res chain seq x y z
N MET A 1 12.27 27.67 -4.08
CA MET A 1 11.69 26.30 -4.12
C MET A 1 10.69 26.19 -3.00
N LYS A 2 9.45 25.89 -3.35
CA LYS A 2 8.33 25.78 -2.40
C LYS A 2 7.76 24.36 -2.45
N ILE A 3 7.70 23.69 -1.30
CA ILE A 3 7.29 22.30 -1.19
C ILE A 3 5.88 22.22 -0.60
N ALA A 4 4.96 21.54 -1.28
CA ALA A 4 3.68 21.18 -0.69
C ALA A 4 3.87 19.95 0.20
N ILE A 5 3.31 19.95 1.39
CA ILE A 5 3.36 18.83 2.33
C ILE A 5 1.94 18.49 2.76
N HIS A 6 1.51 17.25 2.49
CA HIS A 6 0.29 16.73 3.10
C HIS A 6 0.56 16.39 4.55
N ASN A 7 -0.03 17.17 5.46
CA ASN A 7 0.22 16.98 6.89
C ASN A 7 -0.66 15.85 7.46
N SER A 8 0.00 14.87 8.06
CA SER A 8 -0.62 13.79 8.82
C SER A 8 0.08 13.64 10.16
N ARG A 9 -0.58 14.02 11.24
CA ARG A 9 -0.02 13.97 12.60
C ARG A 9 0.52 12.56 12.92
N GLY A 10 1.74 12.51 13.48
CA GLY A 10 2.42 11.25 13.81
C GLY A 10 3.03 10.53 12.61
N SER A 11 3.06 11.17 11.44
CA SER A 11 3.65 10.67 10.21
C SER A 11 5.01 11.31 9.93
N PHE A 12 5.66 10.91 8.85
CA PHE A 12 6.91 11.55 8.39
C PHE A 12 6.74 13.04 8.08
N SER A 13 5.54 13.50 7.77
CA SER A 13 5.26 14.92 7.53
C SER A 13 5.68 15.81 8.69
N ASP A 14 5.56 15.36 9.94
CA ASP A 14 5.97 16.14 11.10
C ASP A 14 7.49 16.43 11.06
N ARG A 15 8.29 15.45 10.62
CA ARG A 15 9.75 15.58 10.47
C ARG A 15 10.13 16.46 9.27
N TRP A 16 9.40 16.36 8.18
CA TRP A 16 9.64 17.21 6.99
C TRP A 16 9.37 18.67 7.30
N ILE A 17 8.28 18.96 8.00
CA ILE A 17 7.91 20.30 8.46
C ILE A 17 9.01 20.85 9.37
N ALA A 18 9.40 20.10 10.41
CA ALA A 18 10.48 20.51 11.31
C ALA A 18 11.81 20.74 10.60
N TYR A 19 12.13 19.94 9.59
CA TYR A 19 13.32 20.14 8.76
C TYR A 19 13.23 21.43 7.93
N CYS A 20 12.10 21.66 7.26
CA CYS A 20 11.87 22.89 6.49
C CYS A 20 12.01 24.13 7.37
N ASP A 21 11.40 24.13 8.55
CA ASP A 21 11.52 25.22 9.53
C ASP A 21 13.00 25.45 9.92
N SER A 22 13.73 24.37 10.23
CA SER A 22 15.12 24.47 10.67
C SER A 22 16.09 24.96 9.58
N LYS A 23 15.75 24.77 8.32
CA LYS A 23 16.57 25.10 7.15
C LYS A 23 16.07 26.31 6.36
N GLY A 24 14.97 26.93 6.77
CA GLY A 24 14.35 28.04 6.05
C GLY A 24 13.86 27.64 4.65
N VAL A 25 13.44 26.38 4.47
CA VAL A 25 12.84 25.90 3.22
C VAL A 25 11.37 26.30 3.19
N GLU A 26 10.97 27.02 2.15
CA GLU A 26 9.57 27.42 1.99
C GLU A 26 8.68 26.19 1.75
N TYR A 27 7.60 26.08 2.50
CA TYR A 27 6.62 25.01 2.32
C TYR A 27 5.19 25.49 2.49
N LYS A 28 4.24 24.70 2.00
CA LYS A 28 2.80 24.92 2.11
C LYS A 28 2.12 23.63 2.57
N LEU A 29 1.32 23.71 3.62
CA LEU A 29 0.52 22.57 4.04
C LEU A 29 -0.70 22.44 3.13
N VAL A 30 -0.92 21.22 2.61
CA VAL A 30 -2.02 20.89 1.71
C VAL A 30 -2.79 19.66 2.22
N ASP A 31 -4.03 19.53 1.78
CA ASP A 31 -4.83 18.32 1.97
C ASP A 31 -5.05 17.62 0.63
N CYS A 32 -4.31 16.52 0.39
CA CYS A 32 -4.39 15.75 -0.84
C CYS A 32 -5.76 15.09 -1.10
N TYR A 33 -6.69 15.17 -0.16
CA TYR A 33 -8.05 14.64 -0.32
C TYR A 33 -9.07 15.71 -0.75
N LYS A 34 -8.65 16.96 -0.93
CA LYS A 34 -9.51 18.02 -1.45
C LYS A 34 -9.61 17.95 -2.97
N ASP A 35 -10.77 18.25 -3.50
CA ASP A 35 -11.00 18.37 -4.94
C ASP A 35 -10.13 19.46 -5.58
N SER A 36 -9.82 20.53 -4.83
CA SER A 36 -8.97 21.64 -5.26
C SER A 36 -7.48 21.34 -5.28
N ILE A 37 -7.03 20.11 -4.95
CA ILE A 37 -5.60 19.82 -4.72
C ILE A 37 -4.71 20.25 -5.90
N ILE A 38 -5.13 20.04 -7.14
CA ILE A 38 -4.32 20.45 -8.31
C ILE A 38 -4.13 21.98 -8.33
N GLN A 39 -5.18 22.74 -8.02
CA GLN A 39 -5.09 24.19 -7.93
C GLN A 39 -4.24 24.64 -6.74
N ASP A 40 -4.37 23.94 -5.61
CA ASP A 40 -3.60 24.22 -4.41
C ASP A 40 -2.08 24.00 -4.61
N LEU A 41 -1.67 23.22 -5.62
CA LEU A 41 -0.29 22.91 -5.94
C LEU A 41 0.35 23.82 -7.00
N THR A 42 -0.39 24.73 -7.63
CA THR A 42 0.10 25.52 -8.78
C THR A 42 1.29 26.41 -8.46
N ASP A 43 1.46 26.83 -7.21
CA ASP A 43 2.55 27.66 -6.71
C ASP A 43 3.67 26.84 -6.02
N CYS A 44 3.67 25.52 -6.18
CA CYS A 44 4.62 24.62 -5.54
C CYS A 44 5.50 23.89 -6.57
N ASP A 45 6.76 23.65 -6.22
CA ASP A 45 7.72 22.91 -7.05
C ASP A 45 7.66 21.39 -6.88
N GLY A 46 7.01 20.93 -5.80
CA GLY A 46 6.87 19.50 -5.51
C GLY A 46 5.90 19.21 -4.40
N LEU A 47 5.47 17.94 -4.32
CA LEU A 47 4.58 17.43 -3.29
C LEU A 47 5.27 16.33 -2.49
N MET A 48 5.17 16.38 -1.16
CA MET A 48 5.55 15.32 -0.24
C MET A 48 4.31 14.77 0.46
N TRP A 49 4.02 13.49 0.25
CA TRP A 49 2.86 12.83 0.85
C TRP A 49 3.17 11.42 1.34
N HIS A 50 3.41 11.25 2.63
CA HIS A 50 3.48 9.94 3.26
C HIS A 50 2.07 9.43 3.58
N PHE A 51 1.51 8.65 2.68
CA PHE A 51 0.20 8.04 2.90
C PHE A 51 0.33 6.64 3.52
N HIS A 52 -0.66 6.27 4.35
CA HIS A 52 -0.66 4.98 5.03
C HIS A 52 -1.25 3.88 4.15
N GLN A 53 -0.53 2.78 4.01
CA GLN A 53 -0.96 1.61 3.24
C GLN A 53 -2.14 0.85 3.90
N ASN A 54 -2.43 1.12 5.17
CA ASN A 54 -3.60 0.60 5.86
C ASN A 54 -4.88 1.40 5.58
N SER A 55 -4.77 2.54 4.91
CA SER A 55 -5.91 3.37 4.54
C SER A 55 -6.36 3.04 3.11
N PRO A 56 -7.49 2.35 2.90
CA PRO A 56 -8.02 2.10 1.55
C PRO A 56 -8.25 3.39 0.76
N ARG A 57 -8.67 4.46 1.46
CA ARG A 57 -8.83 5.79 0.86
C ARG A 57 -7.49 6.33 0.35
N ALA A 58 -6.43 6.29 1.17
CA ALA A 58 -5.13 6.77 0.77
C ALA A 58 -4.58 6.00 -0.45
N ILE A 59 -4.66 4.67 -0.43
CA ILE A 59 -4.21 3.84 -1.56
C ILE A 59 -4.98 4.17 -2.84
N LEU A 60 -6.29 4.40 -2.73
CA LEU A 60 -7.12 4.72 -3.88
C LEU A 60 -6.76 6.07 -4.51
N PHE A 61 -6.55 7.11 -3.69
CA PHE A 61 -6.33 8.48 -4.18
C PHE A 61 -4.86 8.80 -4.48
N ALA A 62 -3.92 8.27 -3.68
CA ALA A 62 -2.52 8.64 -3.79
C ALA A 62 -1.91 8.25 -5.14
N LYS A 63 -2.15 7.04 -5.61
CA LYS A 63 -1.55 6.56 -6.88
C LYS A 63 -1.97 7.41 -8.06
N GLN A 64 -3.24 7.76 -8.15
CA GLN A 64 -3.77 8.61 -9.23
C GLN A 64 -3.20 10.02 -9.15
N LEU A 65 -3.19 10.63 -7.97
CA LEU A 65 -2.67 11.98 -7.80
C LEU A 65 -1.17 12.03 -8.11
N LEU A 66 -0.36 11.15 -7.52
CA LEU A 66 1.08 11.15 -7.71
C LEU A 66 1.46 10.92 -9.18
N PHE A 67 0.83 9.95 -9.85
CA PHE A 67 1.05 9.72 -11.28
C PHE A 67 0.71 10.95 -12.11
N SER A 68 -0.44 11.57 -11.88
CA SER A 68 -0.89 12.75 -12.64
C SER A 68 0.05 13.95 -12.44
N LEU A 69 0.54 14.17 -11.24
CA LEU A 69 1.50 15.24 -10.94
C LEU A 69 2.84 15.00 -11.62
N GLU A 70 3.35 13.77 -11.63
CA GLU A 70 4.58 13.44 -12.37
C GLU A 70 4.43 13.66 -13.88
N GLN A 71 3.26 13.31 -14.46
CA GLN A 71 2.98 13.58 -15.88
C GLN A 71 2.94 15.08 -16.18
N SER A 72 2.59 15.92 -15.21
CA SER A 72 2.67 17.39 -15.36
C SER A 72 4.08 17.96 -15.15
N GLY A 73 5.07 17.13 -14.82
CA GLY A 73 6.44 17.53 -14.53
C GLY A 73 6.70 17.94 -13.07
N MET A 74 5.70 17.84 -12.18
CA MET A 74 5.87 18.13 -10.77
C MET A 74 6.68 17.03 -10.08
N LYS A 75 7.58 17.39 -9.20
CA LYS A 75 8.31 16.42 -8.37
C LYS A 75 7.42 15.94 -7.25
N VAL A 76 7.36 14.63 -7.04
CA VAL A 76 6.60 14.03 -5.95
C VAL A 76 7.49 13.12 -5.10
N PHE A 77 7.20 13.05 -3.81
CA PHE A 77 7.90 12.14 -2.90
C PHE A 77 6.90 11.49 -1.91
N PRO A 78 6.87 10.15 -1.82
CA PRO A 78 7.57 9.22 -2.71
C PRO A 78 7.02 9.27 -4.14
N ASP A 79 7.85 8.92 -5.11
CA ASP A 79 7.45 8.89 -6.53
C ASP A 79 6.51 7.73 -6.86
N PHE A 80 5.84 7.82 -8.02
CA PHE A 80 4.89 6.80 -8.44
C PHE A 80 5.56 5.43 -8.61
N ASN A 81 6.77 5.38 -9.15
CA ASN A 81 7.50 4.13 -9.37
C ASN A 81 7.80 3.40 -8.05
N THR A 82 8.01 4.14 -6.98
CA THR A 82 8.20 3.59 -5.64
C THR A 82 6.87 3.11 -5.03
N VAL A 83 5.79 3.86 -5.21
CA VAL A 83 4.56 3.62 -4.42
C VAL A 83 3.55 2.70 -5.08
N TRP A 84 3.55 2.52 -6.41
CA TRP A 84 2.51 1.74 -7.07
C TRP A 84 2.45 0.28 -6.60
N HIS A 85 3.61 -0.30 -6.25
CA HIS A 85 3.72 -1.68 -5.76
C HIS A 85 3.97 -1.77 -4.25
N PHE A 86 4.21 -0.63 -3.57
CA PHE A 86 4.51 -0.63 -2.15
C PHE A 86 3.34 -1.25 -1.36
N ASP A 87 3.67 -2.27 -0.57
CA ASP A 87 2.72 -3.08 0.24
C ASP A 87 1.57 -3.75 -0.54
N ASP A 88 1.62 -3.75 -1.86
CA ASP A 88 0.75 -4.53 -2.73
C ASP A 88 1.43 -5.87 -3.08
N LYS A 89 1.03 -6.97 -2.43
CA LYS A 89 1.66 -8.30 -2.62
C LYS A 89 1.50 -8.82 -4.05
N VAL A 90 0.45 -8.40 -4.76
CA VAL A 90 0.24 -8.75 -6.17
C VAL A 90 1.19 -7.97 -7.06
N GLY A 91 1.25 -6.65 -6.86
CA GLY A 91 2.19 -5.78 -7.59
C GLY A 91 3.65 -6.19 -7.37
N GLN A 92 4.02 -6.45 -6.11
CA GLN A 92 5.36 -6.92 -5.76
C GLN A 92 5.72 -8.25 -6.43
N LYS A 93 4.79 -9.22 -6.42
CA LYS A 93 5.01 -10.51 -7.10
C LYS A 93 5.29 -10.32 -8.58
N TYR A 94 4.42 -9.59 -9.27
CA TYR A 94 4.59 -9.39 -10.72
C TYR A 94 5.86 -8.62 -11.06
N LEU A 95 6.16 -7.56 -10.31
CA LEU A 95 7.38 -6.79 -10.52
C LEU A 95 8.62 -7.65 -10.32
N LEU A 96 8.74 -8.32 -9.16
CA LEU A 96 9.94 -9.08 -8.82
C LEU A 96 10.15 -10.28 -9.75
N GLU A 97 9.09 -10.97 -10.16
CA GLU A 97 9.19 -12.05 -11.15
C GLU A 97 9.59 -11.52 -12.53
N ALA A 98 9.00 -10.40 -12.97
CA ALA A 98 9.28 -9.83 -14.29
C ALA A 98 10.73 -9.36 -14.44
N ILE A 99 11.35 -8.87 -13.34
CA ILE A 99 12.75 -8.42 -13.36
C ILE A 99 13.74 -9.50 -12.91
N GLY A 100 13.29 -10.74 -12.66
CA GLY A 100 14.13 -11.85 -12.22
C GLY A 100 14.73 -11.69 -10.82
N ALA A 101 14.13 -10.85 -9.96
CA ALA A 101 14.60 -10.66 -8.60
C ALA A 101 14.23 -11.86 -7.70
N PRO A 102 15.05 -12.17 -6.68
CA PRO A 102 14.74 -13.24 -5.75
C PRO A 102 13.42 -13.02 -5.03
N LEU A 103 12.48 -13.96 -5.17
CA LEU A 103 11.18 -13.93 -4.51
C LEU A 103 10.88 -15.30 -3.91
N VAL A 104 10.38 -15.30 -2.67
CA VAL A 104 9.79 -16.52 -2.08
C VAL A 104 8.64 -16.98 -2.97
N PRO A 105 8.54 -18.28 -3.33
CA PRO A 105 7.47 -18.79 -4.17
C PRO A 105 6.10 -18.31 -3.69
N THR A 106 5.40 -17.60 -4.55
CA THR A 106 4.14 -16.90 -4.22
C THR A 106 3.09 -17.21 -5.28
N TRP A 107 1.92 -17.61 -4.87
CA TRP A 107 0.77 -17.91 -5.73
C TRP A 107 -0.33 -16.89 -5.51
N ILE A 108 -0.90 -16.39 -6.60
CA ILE A 108 -2.01 -15.44 -6.59
C ILE A 108 -3.22 -16.11 -7.23
N PHE A 109 -4.38 -15.93 -6.63
CA PHE A 109 -5.62 -16.51 -7.12
C PHE A 109 -6.71 -15.45 -7.26
N TYR A 110 -7.28 -15.38 -8.43
CA TYR A 110 -8.48 -14.58 -8.75
C TYR A 110 -9.75 -15.42 -8.75
N SER A 111 -9.60 -16.74 -8.75
CA SER A 111 -10.69 -17.72 -8.74
C SER A 111 -10.67 -18.56 -7.47
N LYS A 112 -11.81 -18.60 -6.79
CA LYS A 112 -12.00 -19.48 -5.62
C LYS A 112 -11.80 -20.95 -5.96
N LYS A 113 -12.26 -21.39 -7.16
CA LYS A 113 -12.12 -22.77 -7.63
C LYS A 113 -10.65 -23.15 -7.77
N GLU A 114 -9.88 -22.31 -8.45
CA GLU A 114 -8.44 -22.52 -8.64
C GLU A 114 -7.67 -22.52 -7.31
N ALA A 115 -7.98 -21.59 -6.41
CA ALA A 115 -7.36 -21.52 -5.09
C ALA A 115 -7.63 -22.80 -4.28
N ILE A 116 -8.84 -23.35 -4.33
CA ILE A 116 -9.20 -24.59 -3.64
C ILE A 116 -8.50 -25.80 -4.26
N SER A 117 -8.44 -25.91 -5.60
CA SER A 117 -7.71 -26.97 -6.30
C SER A 117 -6.25 -26.98 -5.90
N TRP A 118 -5.57 -25.86 -6.07
CA TRP A 118 -4.17 -25.71 -5.68
C TRP A 118 -3.92 -26.04 -4.20
N ALA A 119 -4.83 -25.63 -3.30
CA ALA A 119 -4.70 -25.94 -1.88
C ALA A 119 -4.79 -27.45 -1.59
N GLY A 120 -5.48 -28.21 -2.43
CA GLY A 120 -5.55 -29.68 -2.34
C GLY A 120 -4.29 -30.40 -2.79
N GLU A 121 -3.48 -29.76 -3.63
CA GLU A 121 -2.30 -30.35 -4.30
C GLU A 121 -0.96 -29.89 -3.68
N THR A 122 -0.96 -28.71 -3.03
CA THR A 122 0.25 -28.13 -2.48
C THR A 122 0.72 -28.79 -1.19
N SER A 123 2.02 -28.75 -0.93
CA SER A 123 2.60 -29.12 0.36
C SER A 123 2.37 -28.04 1.42
N TYR A 124 2.34 -28.41 2.67
CA TYR A 124 2.24 -27.50 3.82
C TYR A 124 3.48 -27.58 4.72
N PRO A 125 3.79 -26.52 5.53
CA PRO A 125 2.99 -25.30 5.77
C PRO A 125 3.09 -24.27 4.64
N LYS A 126 2.08 -23.37 4.57
CA LYS A 126 2.05 -22.19 3.71
C LYS A 126 1.69 -20.96 4.53
N VAL A 127 2.00 -19.78 3.99
CA VAL A 127 1.59 -18.51 4.59
C VAL A 127 0.51 -17.88 3.72
N PHE A 128 -0.68 -17.73 4.30
CA PHE A 128 -1.76 -16.97 3.68
C PHE A 128 -1.58 -15.48 3.96
N LYS A 129 -1.73 -14.66 2.93
CA LYS A 129 -1.70 -13.19 3.02
C LYS A 129 -2.84 -12.60 2.20
N LEU A 130 -3.32 -11.43 2.60
CA LEU A 130 -4.15 -10.59 1.73
C LEU A 130 -3.27 -9.72 0.84
N ARG A 131 -3.84 -9.21 -0.25
CA ARG A 131 -3.15 -8.31 -1.20
C ARG A 131 -2.54 -7.10 -0.51
N GLY A 132 -3.34 -6.37 0.27
CA GLY A 132 -2.90 -5.21 1.04
C GLY A 132 -2.74 -5.52 2.53
N GLY A 133 -2.17 -4.57 3.27
CA GLY A 133 -1.99 -4.64 4.70
C GLY A 133 -0.54 -4.67 5.13
N ALA A 134 -0.19 -3.77 6.04
CA ALA A 134 1.11 -3.63 6.67
C ALA A 134 1.12 -4.26 8.07
N GLY A 135 2.28 -4.38 8.71
CA GLY A 135 2.42 -4.78 10.11
C GLY A 135 1.92 -6.19 10.40
N SER A 136 2.12 -7.14 9.50
CA SER A 136 1.70 -8.55 9.64
C SER A 136 0.18 -8.75 9.78
N GLN A 137 -0.62 -7.74 9.50
CA GLN A 137 -2.07 -7.86 9.51
C GLN A 137 -2.55 -8.89 8.48
N ASN A 138 -3.51 -9.72 8.89
CA ASN A 138 -4.06 -10.77 8.03
C ASN A 138 -3.02 -11.77 7.46
N VAL A 139 -1.86 -11.91 8.11
CA VAL A 139 -0.89 -12.96 7.82
C VAL A 139 -1.21 -14.18 8.68
N ARG A 140 -1.40 -15.36 8.07
CA ARG A 140 -1.78 -16.60 8.77
C ARG A 140 -0.88 -17.75 8.32
N LEU A 141 -0.30 -18.47 9.28
CA LEU A 141 0.35 -19.76 9.01
C LEU A 141 -0.75 -20.82 8.77
N VAL A 142 -0.65 -21.50 7.65
CA VAL A 142 -1.59 -22.54 7.23
C VAL A 142 -0.87 -23.88 7.23
N LYS A 143 -1.31 -24.78 8.09
CA LYS A 143 -0.63 -26.06 8.34
C LYS A 143 -1.22 -27.24 7.56
N ASN A 144 -2.41 -27.07 6.97
CA ASN A 144 -3.09 -28.15 6.25
C ASN A 144 -4.20 -27.59 5.33
N TYR A 145 -4.71 -28.46 4.46
CA TYR A 145 -5.78 -28.16 3.53
C TYR A 145 -7.06 -27.60 4.18
N SER A 146 -7.48 -28.14 5.31
CA SER A 146 -8.71 -27.70 5.99
C SER A 146 -8.64 -26.22 6.40
N GLN A 147 -7.49 -25.80 6.95
CA GLN A 147 -7.23 -24.41 7.29
C GLN A 147 -7.18 -23.52 6.02
N ALA A 148 -6.48 -23.98 4.97
CA ALA A 148 -6.42 -23.27 3.69
C ALA A 148 -7.83 -23.04 3.11
N ARG A 149 -8.61 -24.10 2.99
CA ARG A 149 -9.98 -24.07 2.46
C ARG A 149 -10.88 -23.09 3.22
N ARG A 150 -10.78 -23.06 4.55
CA ARG A 150 -11.54 -22.10 5.39
C ARG A 150 -11.16 -20.65 5.08
N LEU A 151 -9.85 -20.34 5.00
CA LEU A 151 -9.37 -18.98 4.71
C LEU A 151 -9.73 -18.55 3.28
N ILE A 152 -9.55 -19.43 2.30
CA ILE A 152 -9.93 -19.19 0.90
C ILE A 152 -11.44 -18.88 0.81
N ARG A 153 -12.29 -19.70 1.42
CA ARG A 153 -13.73 -19.46 1.43
C ARG A 153 -14.10 -18.12 2.07
N LYS A 154 -13.42 -17.77 3.18
CA LYS A 154 -13.64 -16.48 3.82
C LYS A 154 -13.23 -15.34 2.90
N ALA A 155 -12.02 -15.41 2.27
CA ALA A 155 -11.49 -14.37 1.40
C ALA A 155 -12.39 -14.07 0.20
N PHE A 156 -12.91 -15.12 -0.46
CA PHE A 156 -13.75 -14.99 -1.65
C PHE A 156 -15.24 -14.73 -1.37
N ASN A 157 -15.70 -14.86 -0.13
CA ASN A 157 -17.10 -14.59 0.22
C ASN A 157 -17.24 -13.27 0.99
N ARG A 158 -16.96 -13.32 2.31
CA ARG A 158 -17.17 -12.18 3.23
C ARG A 158 -15.99 -11.24 3.33
N GLY A 159 -14.82 -11.68 2.86
CA GLY A 159 -13.57 -10.95 3.04
C GLY A 159 -13.06 -10.98 4.47
N PHE A 160 -12.05 -10.14 4.71
CA PHE A 160 -11.45 -9.89 6.01
C PHE A 160 -11.64 -8.42 6.36
N ALA A 161 -11.74 -8.11 7.65
CA ALA A 161 -11.75 -6.73 8.11
C ALA A 161 -10.42 -6.05 7.72
N ALA A 162 -10.50 -4.78 7.35
CA ALA A 162 -9.31 -3.99 7.04
C ALA A 162 -8.38 -3.83 8.25
N TYR A 163 -8.94 -3.92 9.44
CA TYR A 163 -8.24 -3.84 10.72
C TYR A 163 -8.62 -5.04 11.59
N ASP A 164 -7.60 -5.80 12.00
CA ASP A 164 -7.73 -6.83 13.03
C ASP A 164 -7.16 -6.24 14.33
N PRO A 165 -7.97 -5.92 15.34
CA PRO A 165 -7.44 -5.30 16.57
C PRO A 165 -6.39 -6.21 17.21
N PRO A 166 -5.37 -5.63 17.89
CA PRO A 166 -4.40 -6.41 18.64
C PRO A 166 -5.11 -7.32 19.65
N GLY A 167 -4.83 -8.61 19.60
CA GLY A 167 -5.46 -9.61 20.48
C GLY A 167 -6.52 -10.49 19.84
N SER A 168 -6.90 -10.30 18.58
CA SER A 168 -7.78 -11.23 17.86
C SER A 168 -7.09 -12.54 17.40
N LEU A 169 -5.83 -12.72 17.77
CA LEU A 169 -5.09 -13.97 17.63
C LEU A 169 -5.47 -14.90 18.79
N LYS A 170 -6.57 -15.61 18.66
CA LYS A 170 -6.85 -16.84 19.42
C LYS A 170 -6.96 -18.02 18.46
#